data_5b1cdcc0badf31d78db23d72d8a35575
#
_entry.id   5b1cdcc0badf31d78db23d72d8a35575
#
_cell.length_a   1.000
_cell.length_b   1.000
_cell.length_c   1.000
_cell.angle_alpha   90.00
_cell.angle_beta   90.00
_cell.angle_gamma   90.00
#
_symmetry.space_group_name_H-M   'P 1'
#
loop_
_entity.id
_entity.type
_entity.pdbx_description
1 polymer ?
#
loop_
_entity_poly.entity_id
_entity_poly.type
_entity_poly.pdbx_seq_one_letter_code
_entity_poly.pdbx_strand_id
1 'polypeptide(L)' 'MNKSILTKREKQVFEQLIINKTTKDIAHLLSISEKTVRNHISNVMQKLGVKGRAGAVVELLRLNEISL' A
#
# COMPACT_ATOMS: atom_id res chain seq x y z
N MET A 1 13.73 8.69 -16.21
CA MET A 1 13.34 9.05 -14.85
C MET A 1 12.12 8.22 -14.43
N ASN A 2 12.28 7.44 -13.40
CA ASN A 2 11.20 6.59 -12.94
C ASN A 2 10.26 7.34 -12.01
N LYS A 3 9.01 7.40 -12.39
CA LYS A 3 7.98 7.93 -11.52
C LYS A 3 7.18 6.75 -10.99
N SER A 4 7.31 6.51 -9.70
CA SER A 4 6.43 5.56 -9.03
C SER A 4 5.02 6.14 -8.98
N ILE A 5 4.01 5.30 -9.15
CA ILE A 5 2.62 5.72 -8.94
C ILE A 5 2.31 5.86 -7.45
N LEU A 6 3.17 5.31 -6.61
CA LEU A 6 2.99 5.37 -5.16
C LEU A 6 3.79 6.51 -4.57
N THR A 7 3.21 7.17 -3.57
CA THR A 7 4.00 8.02 -2.69
C THR A 7 4.89 7.12 -1.83
N LYS A 8 5.92 7.72 -1.24
CA LYS A 8 6.82 6.98 -0.35
C LYS A 8 6.05 6.28 0.78
N ARG A 9 5.09 6.97 1.39
CA ARG A 9 4.30 6.42 2.50
C ARG A 9 3.38 5.29 2.02
N GLU A 10 2.76 5.46 0.86
CA GLU A 10 1.93 4.41 0.27
C GLU A 10 2.74 3.15 0.02
N LYS A 11 3.95 3.30 -0.49
CA LYS A 11 4.84 2.18 -0.72
C LYS A 11 5.17 1.46 0.59
N GLN A 12 5.50 2.21 1.64
CA GLN A 12 5.79 1.64 2.95
C GLN A 12 4.60 0.83 3.48
N VAL A 13 3.39 1.36 3.31
CA VAL A 13 2.17 0.66 3.75
C VAL A 13 2.03 -0.67 3.01
N PHE A 14 2.15 -0.66 1.70
CA PHE A 14 1.96 -1.88 0.91
C PHE A 14 3.09 -2.89 1.09
N GLU A 15 4.31 -2.44 1.35
CA GLU A 15 5.41 -3.34 1.69
C GLU A 15 5.11 -4.14 2.96
N GLN A 16 4.39 -3.53 3.91
CA GLN A 16 3.99 -4.22 5.13
C GLN A 16 2.78 -5.14 4.90
N LEU A 17 1.86 -4.71 4.02
CA LEU A 17 0.70 -5.53 3.70
C LEU A 17 1.07 -6.86 3.07
N ILE A 18 2.07 -6.87 2.18
CA ILE A 18 2.46 -8.11 1.48
C ILE A 18 3.13 -9.12 2.41
N ILE A 19 3.61 -8.69 3.56
CA ILE A 19 4.14 -9.61 4.58
C ILE A 19 3.11 -9.85 5.69
N ASN A 20 1.86 -9.61 5.36
CA ASN A 20 0.70 -9.96 6.20
C ASN A 20 0.58 -9.17 7.50
N LYS A 21 1.02 -7.92 7.50
CA LYS A 21 0.80 -7.04 8.65
C LYS A 21 -0.62 -6.47 8.60
N THR A 22 -1.22 -6.30 9.78
CA THR A 22 -2.55 -5.68 9.89
C THR A 22 -2.42 -4.16 9.80
N THR A 23 -3.55 -3.47 9.56
CA THR A 23 -3.57 -2.01 9.58
C THR A 23 -3.12 -1.46 10.93
N LYS A 24 -3.47 -2.16 12.03
CA LYS A 24 -3.04 -1.78 13.37
C LYS A 24 -1.52 -1.87 13.51
N ASP A 25 -0.92 -2.97 13.02
CA ASP A 25 0.53 -3.15 13.05
C ASP A 25 1.24 -2.07 12.25
N ILE A 26 0.72 -1.77 11.07
CA ILE A 26 1.31 -0.76 10.18
C ILE A 26 1.23 0.62 10.82
N ALA A 27 0.08 0.95 11.39
CA ALA A 27 -0.12 2.22 12.08
C ALA A 27 0.90 2.39 13.21
N HIS A 28 1.08 1.36 14.00
CA HIS A 28 2.05 1.37 15.10
C HIS A 28 3.48 1.54 14.57
N LEU A 29 3.83 0.74 13.56
CA LEU A 29 5.17 0.76 12.97
C LEU A 29 5.52 2.12 12.38
N LEU A 30 4.58 2.75 11.69
CA LEU A 30 4.81 4.02 11.00
C LEU A 30 4.46 5.24 11.86
N SER A 31 3.99 5.04 13.09
CA SER A 31 3.57 6.10 14.02
C SER A 31 2.47 7.00 13.42
N ILE A 32 1.50 6.38 12.79
CA ILE A 32 0.33 7.06 12.23
C ILE A 32 -0.93 6.34 12.71
N SER A 33 -2.10 6.94 12.48
CA SER A 33 -3.36 6.32 12.87
C SER A 33 -3.75 5.20 11.88
N GLU A 34 -4.59 4.27 12.36
CA GLU A 34 -5.14 3.24 11.47
C GLU A 34 -5.96 3.87 10.35
N LYS A 35 -6.66 4.96 10.65
CA LYS A 35 -7.44 5.68 9.64
C LYS A 35 -6.52 6.18 8.53
N THR A 36 -5.36 6.72 8.88
CA THR A 36 -4.38 7.20 7.89
C THR A 36 -3.86 6.03 7.05
N VAL A 37 -3.60 4.88 7.68
CA VAL A 37 -3.20 3.68 6.94
C VAL A 37 -4.28 3.30 5.92
N ARG A 38 -5.54 3.24 6.36
CA ARG A 38 -6.66 2.91 5.47
C ARG A 38 -6.81 3.91 4.34
N ASN A 39 -6.58 5.20 4.62
CA ASN A 39 -6.62 6.24 3.60
C ASN A 39 -5.54 6.02 2.53
N HIS A 40 -4.33 5.66 2.95
CA HIS A 40 -3.26 5.34 1.99
C HIS A 40 -3.64 4.15 1.12
N ILE A 41 -4.22 3.12 1.71
CA ILE A 41 -4.67 1.94 0.97
C ILE A 41 -5.75 2.32 -0.04
N SER A 42 -6.76 3.08 0.40
CA SER A 42 -7.85 3.52 -0.47
C SER A 42 -7.33 4.35 -1.65
N ASN A 43 -6.40 5.26 -1.39
CA ASN A 43 -5.84 6.10 -2.43
C ASN A 43 -5.12 5.27 -3.49
N VAL A 44 -4.38 4.26 -3.07
CA VAL A 44 -3.70 3.36 -4.00
C VAL A 44 -4.71 2.56 -4.82
N MET A 45 -5.74 2.04 -4.16
CA MET A 45 -6.79 1.29 -4.87
C MET A 45 -7.45 2.16 -5.94
N GLN A 46 -7.71 3.44 -5.64
CA GLN A 46 -8.26 4.37 -6.62
C GLN A 46 -7.30 4.61 -7.79
N LYS A 47 -6.02 4.81 -7.49
CA LYS A 47 -5.01 5.02 -8.53
C LYS A 47 -4.93 3.83 -9.49
N LEU A 48 -5.09 2.62 -8.96
CA LEU A 48 -4.99 1.40 -9.76
C LEU A 48 -6.30 0.97 -10.39
N GLY A 49 -7.42 1.56 -9.97
CA GLY A 49 -8.73 1.18 -10.47
C GLY A 49 -9.15 -0.21 -10.01
N VAL A 50 -8.71 -0.64 -8.83
CA VAL A 50 -9.05 -1.95 -8.28
C VAL A 50 -10.01 -1.79 -7.11
N LYS A 51 -10.74 -2.86 -6.78
CA LYS A 51 -11.79 -2.82 -5.76
C LYS A 51 -11.35 -3.36 -4.40
N GLY A 52 -10.24 -4.05 -4.33
CA GLY A 52 -9.81 -4.67 -3.09
C GLY A 52 -8.31 -4.60 -2.89
N ARG A 53 -7.87 -4.83 -1.65
CA ARG A 53 -6.46 -4.81 -1.30
C ARG A 53 -5.67 -5.87 -2.03
N ALA A 54 -6.22 -7.08 -2.12
CA ALA A 54 -5.56 -8.17 -2.81
C ALA A 54 -5.29 -7.82 -4.27
N GLY A 55 -6.28 -7.21 -4.95
CA GLY A 55 -6.11 -6.74 -6.30
C GLY A 55 -5.04 -5.68 -6.42
N ALA A 56 -4.98 -4.77 -5.45
CA ALA A 56 -3.96 -3.74 -5.42
C ALA A 56 -2.56 -4.35 -5.28
N VAL A 57 -2.39 -5.30 -4.36
CA VAL A 57 -1.11 -5.97 -4.16
C VAL A 57 -0.65 -6.69 -5.43
N VAL A 58 -1.54 -7.45 -6.05
CA VAL A 58 -1.24 -8.18 -7.29
C VAL A 58 -0.81 -7.20 -8.39
N GLU A 59 -1.55 -6.11 -8.56
CA GLU A 59 -1.24 -5.12 -9.59
C GLU A 59 0.10 -4.44 -9.32
N LEU A 60 0.39 -4.09 -8.06
CA LEU A 60 1.66 -3.47 -7.71
C LEU A 60 2.85 -4.40 -7.95
N LEU A 61 2.68 -5.69 -7.66
CA LEU A 61 3.71 -6.68 -7.94
C LEU A 61 3.93 -6.81 -9.45
N ARG A 62 2.85 -6.85 -10.22
CA ARG A 62 2.91 -6.94 -11.68
C ARG A 62 3.62 -5.75 -12.29
N LEU A 63 3.44 -4.55 -11.71
CA LEU A 63 4.05 -3.32 -12.19
C LEU A 63 5.45 -3.09 -11.61
N ASN A 64 5.94 -4.01 -10.78
CA ASN A 64 7.23 -3.88 -10.09
C ASN A 64 7.32 -2.66 -9.19
N GLU A 65 6.18 -2.21 -8.66
CA GLU A 65 6.14 -1.10 -7.70
C GLU A 65 6.55 -1.57 -6.30
N ILE A 66 6.26 -2.82 -5.99
CA ILE A 66 6.68 -3.48 -4.75
C ILE A 66 7.22 -4.87 -5.13
N SER A 67 7.96 -5.48 -4.21
CA SER A 67 8.49 -6.83 -4.43
C SER A 67 8.34 -7.66 -3.16
N LEU A 68 8.28 -8.96 -3.36
CA LEU A 68 8.25 -9.91 -2.24
C LEU A 68 9.62 -10.07 -1.60
#